data_45e89d63f83581821fe71ed73bc0af51
#
_entry.id   45e89d63f83581821fe71ed73bc0af51
#
_cell.length_a   1.000
_cell.length_b   1.000
_cell.length_c   1.000
_cell.angle_alpha   90.00
_cell.angle_beta   90.00
_cell.angle_gamma   90.00
#
_symmetry.space_group_name_H-M   'P 1'
#
loop_
_entity.id
_entity.type
_entity.pdbx_description
1 polymer ?
#
loop_
_entity_poly.entity_id
_entity_poly.type
_entity_poly.pdbx_seq_one_letter_code
_entity_poly.pdbx_strand_id
1 'polypeptide(L)'
;GSTSNALDKGGDNFKKLYYSSDVTKRNRNGQTASGLYSLFIPMEWNYEGFMDTFGLPVFTTPKDKILGIDNIPIDTGVIEHWENEVEGLKEDQDSLNEYYRQFPRTEQHAFRDEAKQSLFNLTKIYQQIDYNEGVNNNAKISIGNFGWENGKKDTRVLFFPNTNGRFSITWIPSSNIQNNIINKNGVKYPGNDHIGAFGCDSYDISGTVDGKGSNGSLHGLTKFSMEDAPPNHFFLEYICRPQTAEIFFEDVLMACVFYGMPLLAENNKPRLLYYFKRRGYRGFSINRPDKIYNKLSITEKEIGGIPNSSEDIKQAHAAAVESYIENYVGELTEDYGNMYFQKTLEDWAKFNINNRTKHDATISSGLAIMACNKGNYTPVNKQKILKVSLGLKKYNNEGSLSQIIK
;
A
#
# COMPACT_ATOMS: atom_id res chain seq x y z
N GLY A 1 -21.17 13.96 24.49
CA GLY A 1 -20.72 12.87 23.63
C GLY A 1 -21.56 12.83 22.35
N SER A 2 -20.99 12.29 21.29
CA SER A 2 -21.68 12.12 20.02
C SER A 2 -21.12 10.89 19.31
N THR A 3 -21.96 10.08 18.69
CA THR A 3 -21.59 9.08 17.69
C THR A 3 -21.42 9.76 16.34
N SER A 4 -20.54 9.21 15.49
CA SER A 4 -20.36 9.72 14.14
C SER A 4 -21.54 9.33 13.25
N ASN A 5 -21.96 10.23 12.39
CA ASN A 5 -22.87 9.92 11.29
C ASN A 5 -22.05 9.37 10.10
N ALA A 6 -22.72 8.82 9.08
CA ALA A 6 -22.07 8.46 7.82
C ALA A 6 -21.33 9.67 7.24
N LEU A 7 -20.17 9.44 6.60
CA LEU A 7 -19.26 10.54 6.21
C LEU A 7 -19.92 11.51 5.23
N ASP A 8 -20.74 11.02 4.32
CA ASP A 8 -21.52 11.82 3.36
C ASP A 8 -22.65 12.64 4.01
N LYS A 9 -23.17 12.17 5.17
CA LYS A 9 -24.23 12.84 5.95
C LYS A 9 -23.69 13.78 7.03
N GLY A 10 -22.48 14.30 6.86
CA GLY A 10 -21.86 15.26 7.79
C GLY A 10 -20.77 14.65 8.70
N GLY A 11 -20.61 13.35 8.70
CA GLY A 11 -19.57 12.66 9.48
C GLY A 11 -18.16 13.07 9.10
N ASP A 12 -17.91 13.43 7.84
CA ASP A 12 -16.58 13.89 7.38
C ASP A 12 -16.13 15.18 8.10
N ASN A 13 -17.04 16.12 8.34
CA ASN A 13 -16.71 17.32 9.09
C ASN A 13 -16.45 17.00 10.57
N PHE A 14 -17.20 16.08 11.17
CA PHE A 14 -16.97 15.61 12.52
C PHE A 14 -15.62 14.87 12.63
N LYS A 15 -15.29 13.99 11.70
CA LYS A 15 -14.00 13.31 11.60
C LYS A 15 -12.84 14.30 11.52
N LYS A 16 -12.93 15.32 10.66
CA LYS A 16 -11.92 16.38 10.54
C LYS A 16 -11.78 17.15 11.85
N LEU A 17 -12.88 17.52 12.50
CA LEU A 17 -12.87 18.20 13.79
C LEU A 17 -12.20 17.32 14.86
N TYR A 18 -12.55 16.04 14.93
CA TYR A 18 -11.99 15.08 15.88
C TYR A 18 -10.46 14.99 15.75
N TYR A 19 -9.94 14.73 14.55
CA TYR A 19 -8.49 14.62 14.33
C TYR A 19 -7.73 15.94 14.43
N SER A 20 -8.38 17.08 14.16
CA SER A 20 -7.77 18.40 14.43
C SER A 20 -7.74 18.75 15.92
N SER A 21 -8.44 17.97 16.74
CA SER A 21 -8.50 18.09 18.21
C SER A 21 -7.58 17.11 18.93
N ASP A 22 -6.72 16.39 18.21
CA ASP A 22 -5.81 15.38 18.74
C ASP A 22 -4.81 16.00 19.74
N VAL A 23 -4.92 15.56 21.00
CA VAL A 23 -4.10 16.06 22.11
C VAL A 23 -2.60 15.76 21.98
N THR A 24 -2.23 14.79 21.12
CA THR A 24 -0.82 14.48 20.86
C THR A 24 -0.17 15.47 19.89
N LYS A 25 -0.98 16.22 19.12
CA LYS A 25 -0.56 17.16 18.07
C LYS A 25 -0.74 18.62 18.51
N ARG A 26 -0.22 18.96 19.68
CA ARG A 26 -0.29 20.35 20.22
C ARG A 26 0.81 21.23 19.63
N ASN A 27 0.48 22.50 19.45
CA ASN A 27 1.44 23.54 19.09
C ASN A 27 2.33 23.92 20.33
N ARG A 28 3.26 24.85 20.12
CA ARG A 28 4.15 25.35 21.21
C ARG A 28 3.40 25.98 22.40
N ASN A 29 2.16 26.42 22.18
CA ASN A 29 1.30 27.01 23.23
C ASN A 29 0.41 25.95 23.90
N GLY A 30 0.58 24.67 23.59
CA GLY A 30 -0.21 23.57 24.14
C GLY A 30 -1.60 23.40 23.54
N GLN A 31 -1.92 24.09 22.43
CA GLN A 31 -3.23 24.06 21.80
C GLN A 31 -3.23 23.09 20.60
N THR A 32 -4.36 22.39 20.39
CA THR A 32 -4.65 21.63 19.17
C THR A 32 -5.03 22.57 18.02
N ALA A 33 -5.08 22.08 16.79
CA ALA A 33 -5.45 22.88 15.62
C ALA A 33 -6.89 23.41 15.67
N SER A 34 -7.81 22.68 16.32
CA SER A 34 -9.21 23.12 16.52
C SER A 34 -9.43 23.98 17.79
N GLY A 35 -8.47 23.99 18.69
CA GLY A 35 -8.63 24.54 20.05
C GLY A 35 -9.44 23.64 21.01
N LEU A 36 -9.94 22.50 20.54
CA LEU A 36 -10.66 21.48 21.32
C LEU A 36 -9.75 20.28 21.60
N TYR A 37 -10.19 19.41 22.52
CA TYR A 37 -9.50 18.15 22.82
C TYR A 37 -10.43 16.98 22.51
N SER A 38 -10.00 16.08 21.63
CA SER A 38 -10.73 14.84 21.34
C SER A 38 -10.49 13.81 22.42
N LEU A 39 -11.55 13.07 22.77
CA LEU A 39 -11.51 11.91 23.63
C LEU A 39 -12.37 10.83 22.97
N PHE A 40 -11.81 9.66 22.75
CA PHE A 40 -12.54 8.48 22.33
C PHE A 40 -12.87 7.63 23.54
N ILE A 41 -14.13 7.21 23.66
CA ILE A 41 -14.59 6.28 24.68
C ILE A 41 -15.13 5.05 23.95
N PRO A 42 -14.45 3.91 24.02
CA PRO A 42 -14.93 2.66 23.43
C PRO A 42 -16.30 2.26 24.00
N MET A 43 -17.12 1.61 23.18
CA MET A 43 -18.49 1.24 23.54
C MET A 43 -18.57 0.36 24.79
N GLU A 44 -17.59 -0.51 25.01
CA GLU A 44 -17.56 -1.42 26.15
C GLU A 44 -17.50 -0.71 27.51
N TRP A 45 -17.14 0.57 27.55
CA TRP A 45 -17.15 1.38 28.77
C TRP A 45 -18.49 2.05 29.07
N ASN A 46 -19.46 2.01 28.16
CA ASN A 46 -20.72 2.72 28.29
C ASN A 46 -21.93 1.94 27.76
N TYR A 47 -21.87 0.62 27.79
CA TYR A 47 -23.00 -0.23 27.37
C TYR A 47 -23.84 -0.61 28.59
N GLU A 48 -25.00 0.07 28.79
CA GLU A 48 -25.81 -0.01 30.01
C GLU A 48 -26.18 -1.45 30.42
N GLY A 49 -26.55 -2.32 29.49
CA GLY A 49 -26.91 -3.70 29.75
C GLY A 49 -25.80 -4.60 30.30
N PHE A 50 -24.54 -4.10 30.30
CA PHE A 50 -23.36 -4.86 30.72
C PHE A 50 -22.58 -4.17 31.85
N MET A 51 -23.28 -3.33 32.62
CA MET A 51 -22.67 -2.70 33.81
C MET A 51 -23.18 -3.40 35.09
N ASP A 52 -22.27 -3.68 36.01
CA ASP A 52 -22.60 -4.22 37.31
C ASP A 52 -23.33 -3.19 38.21
N THR A 53 -23.75 -3.60 39.38
CA THR A 53 -24.45 -2.73 40.36
C THR A 53 -23.62 -1.55 40.85
N PHE A 54 -22.29 -1.54 40.59
CA PHE A 54 -21.37 -0.45 40.90
C PHE A 54 -21.11 0.46 39.72
N GLY A 55 -21.70 0.17 38.53
CA GLY A 55 -21.48 0.91 37.30
C GLY A 55 -20.16 0.58 36.62
N LEU A 56 -19.55 -0.58 36.91
CA LEU A 56 -18.32 -1.06 36.24
C LEU A 56 -18.69 -1.99 35.07
N PRO A 57 -18.06 -1.88 33.91
CA PRO A 57 -18.36 -2.72 32.78
C PRO A 57 -17.88 -4.17 32.98
N VAL A 58 -18.70 -5.12 32.59
CA VAL A 58 -18.40 -6.56 32.58
C VAL A 58 -17.87 -6.89 31.18
N PHE A 59 -16.54 -6.88 30.99
CA PHE A 59 -15.91 -7.03 29.67
C PHE A 59 -16.06 -8.43 29.09
N THR A 60 -15.84 -9.46 29.91
CA THR A 60 -15.88 -10.88 29.49
C THR A 60 -16.94 -11.63 30.27
N THR A 61 -17.39 -12.75 29.73
CA THR A 61 -18.38 -13.62 30.39
C THR A 61 -17.95 -13.96 31.81
N PRO A 62 -18.72 -13.57 32.82
CA PRO A 62 -18.36 -13.76 34.22
C PRO A 62 -18.45 -15.22 34.63
N LYS A 63 -17.47 -15.68 35.43
CA LYS A 63 -17.51 -17.04 36.01
C LYS A 63 -18.49 -17.16 37.16
N ASP A 64 -18.66 -16.08 37.89
CA ASP A 64 -19.59 -15.98 39.02
C ASP A 64 -20.79 -15.10 38.64
N LYS A 65 -21.93 -15.28 39.31
CA LYS A 65 -23.14 -14.50 39.05
C LYS A 65 -22.91 -13.04 39.40
N ILE A 66 -22.88 -12.17 38.39
CA ILE A 66 -22.81 -10.71 38.52
C ILE A 66 -24.22 -10.15 38.23
N LEU A 67 -24.71 -9.23 39.09
CA LEU A 67 -25.94 -8.51 38.86
C LEU A 67 -25.66 -7.17 38.17
N GLY A 68 -26.45 -6.87 37.18
CA GLY A 68 -26.44 -5.57 36.51
C GLY A 68 -27.09 -4.46 37.34
N ILE A 69 -27.00 -3.22 36.87
CA ILE A 69 -27.61 -2.03 37.48
C ILE A 69 -29.15 -2.23 37.67
N ASP A 70 -29.77 -2.96 36.77
CA ASP A 70 -31.21 -3.34 36.80
C ASP A 70 -31.51 -4.53 37.69
N ASN A 71 -30.53 -5.08 38.41
CA ASN A 71 -30.61 -6.31 39.19
C ASN A 71 -30.85 -7.59 38.34
N ILE A 72 -30.70 -7.53 37.02
CA ILE A 72 -30.73 -8.71 36.15
C ILE A 72 -29.33 -9.34 36.11
N PRO A 73 -29.19 -10.68 36.15
CA PRO A 73 -27.89 -11.31 35.97
C PRO A 73 -27.30 -11.02 34.61
N ILE A 74 -25.99 -10.70 34.58
CA ILE A 74 -25.21 -10.55 33.35
C ILE A 74 -24.62 -11.92 33.03
N ASP A 75 -25.11 -12.55 31.97
CA ASP A 75 -24.73 -13.92 31.57
C ASP A 75 -23.56 -13.94 30.56
N THR A 76 -23.34 -12.82 29.84
CA THR A 76 -22.22 -12.67 28.85
C THR A 76 -21.51 -11.37 29.06
N GLY A 77 -20.22 -11.30 28.65
CA GLY A 77 -19.48 -10.05 28.64
C GLY A 77 -19.86 -9.15 27.46
N VAL A 78 -19.64 -7.85 27.61
CA VAL A 78 -19.95 -6.87 26.55
C VAL A 78 -19.14 -7.12 25.28
N ILE A 79 -17.93 -7.65 25.39
CA ILE A 79 -17.06 -7.94 24.24
C ILE A 79 -17.62 -9.11 23.45
N GLU A 80 -17.95 -10.23 24.11
CA GLU A 80 -18.52 -11.39 23.46
C GLU A 80 -19.90 -11.07 22.85
N HIS A 81 -20.70 -10.24 23.53
CA HIS A 81 -21.97 -9.78 22.97
C HIS A 81 -21.73 -9.01 21.66
N TRP A 82 -20.81 -8.04 21.68
CA TRP A 82 -20.48 -7.25 20.50
C TRP A 82 -19.95 -8.12 19.34
N GLU A 83 -19.10 -9.11 19.63
CA GLU A 83 -18.58 -10.05 18.64
C GLU A 83 -19.68 -10.92 18.02
N ASN A 84 -20.67 -11.35 18.82
CA ASN A 84 -21.82 -12.10 18.34
C ASN A 84 -22.71 -11.25 17.43
N GLU A 85 -22.95 -9.98 17.77
CA GLU A 85 -23.72 -9.06 16.92
C GLU A 85 -23.00 -8.81 15.59
N VAL A 86 -21.69 -8.58 15.62
CA VAL A 86 -20.85 -8.43 14.42
C VAL A 86 -20.93 -9.67 13.54
N GLU A 87 -20.83 -10.87 14.14
CA GLU A 87 -20.95 -12.13 13.39
C GLU A 87 -22.33 -12.27 12.74
N GLY A 88 -23.39 -11.91 13.45
CA GLY A 88 -24.75 -11.94 12.92
C GLY A 88 -25.01 -10.97 11.76
N LEU A 89 -24.24 -9.88 11.68
CA LEU A 89 -24.37 -8.85 10.65
C LEU A 89 -23.39 -9.01 9.48
N LYS A 90 -22.52 -10.00 9.47
CA LYS A 90 -21.46 -10.18 8.45
C LYS A 90 -21.97 -10.18 7.01
N GLU A 91 -23.16 -10.72 6.76
CA GLU A 91 -23.74 -10.79 5.42
C GLU A 91 -24.37 -9.47 4.95
N ASP A 92 -24.77 -8.58 5.88
CA ASP A 92 -25.32 -7.25 5.57
C ASP A 92 -24.30 -6.15 5.92
N GLN A 93 -23.52 -5.76 4.93
CA GLN A 93 -22.41 -4.85 5.10
C GLN A 93 -22.84 -3.42 5.50
N ASP A 94 -24.01 -2.98 5.04
CA ASP A 94 -24.54 -1.65 5.41
C ASP A 94 -24.93 -1.64 6.89
N SER A 95 -25.62 -2.66 7.35
CA SER A 95 -26.01 -2.85 8.76
C SER A 95 -24.78 -3.04 9.65
N LEU A 96 -23.79 -3.82 9.19
CA LEU A 96 -22.53 -4.02 9.92
C LEU A 96 -21.77 -2.70 10.09
N ASN A 97 -21.60 -1.91 9.04
CA ASN A 97 -20.90 -0.61 9.12
C ASN A 97 -21.66 0.38 9.99
N GLU A 98 -23.03 0.36 9.96
CA GLU A 98 -23.85 1.17 10.87
C GLU A 98 -23.65 0.74 12.32
N TYR A 99 -23.63 -0.57 12.61
CA TYR A 99 -23.38 -1.10 13.94
C TYR A 99 -22.00 -0.67 14.48
N TYR A 100 -20.96 -0.78 13.67
CA TYR A 100 -19.62 -0.30 14.04
C TYR A 100 -19.61 1.20 14.38
N ARG A 101 -20.34 2.03 13.63
CA ARG A 101 -20.43 3.48 13.91
C ARG A 101 -21.18 3.78 15.19
N GLN A 102 -22.24 3.01 15.48
CA GLN A 102 -23.07 3.22 16.68
C GLN A 102 -22.41 2.66 17.94
N PHE A 103 -21.71 1.55 17.82
CA PHE A 103 -21.05 0.82 18.91
C PHE A 103 -19.54 0.63 18.64
N PRO A 104 -18.79 1.72 18.53
CA PRO A 104 -17.38 1.64 18.12
C PRO A 104 -16.50 1.18 19.27
N ARG A 105 -15.66 0.17 19.03
CA ARG A 105 -14.58 -0.23 19.93
C ARG A 105 -13.26 0.49 19.63
N THR A 106 -13.13 1.01 18.41
CA THR A 106 -11.97 1.80 17.98
C THR A 106 -12.42 3.08 17.30
N GLU A 107 -11.51 4.07 17.17
CA GLU A 107 -11.78 5.29 16.41
C GLU A 107 -12.11 4.99 14.95
N GLN A 108 -11.51 3.95 14.38
CA GLN A 108 -11.75 3.51 13.00
C GLN A 108 -13.17 3.00 12.82
N HIS A 109 -13.70 2.25 13.80
CA HIS A 109 -15.10 1.82 13.80
C HIS A 109 -16.04 3.02 13.74
N ALA A 110 -15.76 4.07 14.54
CA ALA A 110 -16.60 5.27 14.61
C ALA A 110 -16.66 6.05 13.27
N PHE A 111 -15.69 5.87 12.39
CA PHE A 111 -15.56 6.64 11.15
C PHE A 111 -15.61 5.77 9.88
N ARG A 112 -16.30 4.63 9.91
CA ARG A 112 -16.52 3.78 8.73
C ARG A 112 -17.45 4.44 7.72
N ASP A 113 -17.17 4.23 6.42
CA ASP A 113 -18.00 4.68 5.31
C ASP A 113 -19.14 3.71 4.99
N GLU A 114 -20.13 4.16 4.22
CA GLU A 114 -21.18 3.30 3.68
C GLU A 114 -20.67 2.50 2.48
N ALA A 115 -21.05 1.21 2.39
CA ALA A 115 -20.60 0.31 1.35
C ALA A 115 -21.00 0.75 -0.07
N LYS A 116 -22.07 1.49 -0.22
CA LYS A 116 -22.65 1.93 -1.52
C LYS A 116 -21.76 2.92 -2.29
N GLN A 117 -20.77 3.53 -1.65
CA GLN A 117 -19.93 4.56 -2.29
C GLN A 117 -18.55 4.05 -2.71
N SER A 118 -18.14 2.88 -2.26
CA SER A 118 -16.85 2.30 -2.60
C SER A 118 -16.93 1.49 -3.89
N LEU A 119 -15.89 1.62 -4.72
CA LEU A 119 -15.69 0.76 -5.88
C LEU A 119 -15.17 -0.64 -5.47
N PHE A 120 -14.50 -0.73 -4.32
CA PHE A 120 -13.82 -1.93 -3.85
C PHE A 120 -14.57 -2.61 -2.69
N ASN A 121 -14.23 -3.85 -2.40
CA ASN A 121 -14.81 -4.63 -1.32
C ASN A 121 -14.42 -4.07 0.06
N LEU A 122 -15.31 -3.26 0.63
CA LEU A 122 -15.09 -2.62 1.93
C LEU A 122 -14.96 -3.62 3.07
N THR A 123 -15.66 -4.76 3.00
CA THR A 123 -15.57 -5.81 4.02
C THR A 123 -14.13 -6.25 4.20
N LYS A 124 -13.48 -6.64 3.13
CA LYS A 124 -12.09 -7.11 3.17
C LYS A 124 -11.12 -6.02 3.61
N ILE A 125 -11.35 -4.78 3.16
CA ILE A 125 -10.52 -3.64 3.56
C ILE A 125 -10.64 -3.40 5.07
N TYR A 126 -11.84 -3.37 5.61
CA TYR A 126 -12.05 -3.13 7.04
C TYR A 126 -11.59 -4.32 7.90
N GLN A 127 -11.80 -5.56 7.47
CA GLN A 127 -11.21 -6.73 8.13
C GLN A 127 -9.68 -6.61 8.25
N GLN A 128 -9.01 -6.15 7.17
CA GLN A 128 -7.56 -5.93 7.19
C GLN A 128 -7.17 -4.78 8.13
N ILE A 129 -7.93 -3.70 8.17
CA ILE A 129 -7.71 -2.58 9.08
C ILE A 129 -7.82 -3.05 10.53
N ASP A 130 -8.89 -3.77 10.88
CA ASP A 130 -9.12 -4.29 12.23
C ASP A 130 -8.00 -5.26 12.65
N TYR A 131 -7.58 -6.14 11.75
CA TYR A 131 -6.45 -7.03 11.98
C TYR A 131 -5.14 -6.28 12.23
N ASN A 132 -4.89 -5.21 11.47
CA ASN A 132 -3.67 -4.40 11.60
C ASN A 132 -3.63 -3.58 12.90
N GLU A 133 -4.78 -3.24 13.48
CA GLU A 133 -4.88 -2.56 14.78
C GLU A 133 -4.55 -3.49 15.96
N GLY A 134 -4.57 -4.80 15.77
CA GLY A 134 -4.18 -5.80 16.77
C GLY A 134 -2.75 -5.60 17.25
N VAL A 135 -2.50 -5.93 18.52
CA VAL A 135 -1.29 -5.61 19.31
C VAL A 135 0.03 -6.01 18.64
N ASN A 136 0.02 -7.01 17.75
CA ASN A 136 1.24 -7.56 17.15
C ASN A 136 1.56 -6.99 15.76
N ASN A 137 0.69 -6.21 15.14
CA ASN A 137 0.83 -5.83 13.73
C ASN A 137 1.56 -4.50 13.52
N ASN A 138 1.49 -3.57 14.47
CA ASN A 138 2.27 -2.32 14.44
C ASN A 138 3.79 -2.55 14.47
N ALA A 139 4.24 -3.67 15.04
CA ALA A 139 5.66 -4.05 15.06
C ALA A 139 6.22 -4.47 13.67
N LYS A 140 5.36 -4.71 12.68
CA LYS A 140 5.78 -5.13 11.32
C LYS A 140 6.23 -3.96 10.44
N ILE A 141 5.93 -2.72 10.81
CA ILE A 141 6.27 -1.53 10.03
C ILE A 141 7.49 -0.83 10.64
N SER A 142 8.54 -0.66 9.84
CA SER A 142 9.69 0.17 10.16
C SER A 142 9.60 1.49 9.40
N ILE A 143 9.69 2.61 10.12
CA ILE A 143 9.68 3.95 9.54
C ILE A 143 11.12 4.44 9.40
N GLY A 144 11.45 5.10 8.28
CA GLY A 144 12.79 5.61 8.05
C GLY A 144 12.96 6.38 6.75
N ASN A 145 14.22 6.59 6.39
CA ASN A 145 14.61 7.23 5.14
C ASN A 145 15.70 6.40 4.45
N PHE A 146 15.73 6.46 3.11
CA PHE A 146 16.88 6.00 2.35
C PHE A 146 17.92 7.11 2.24
N GLY A 147 19.18 6.74 2.14
CA GLY A 147 20.29 7.67 1.95
C GLY A 147 21.44 7.00 1.20
N TRP A 148 22.14 7.78 0.40
CA TRP A 148 23.37 7.33 -0.25
C TRP A 148 24.49 7.11 0.76
N GLU A 149 25.26 6.06 0.58
CA GLU A 149 26.40 5.75 1.42
C GLU A 149 27.40 6.94 1.44
N ASN A 150 27.75 7.39 2.65
CA ASN A 150 28.58 8.57 2.90
C ASN A 150 28.06 9.88 2.23
N GLY A 151 26.76 9.96 1.95
CA GLY A 151 26.14 11.12 1.28
C GLY A 151 26.52 11.30 -0.20
N LYS A 152 27.26 10.38 -0.79
CA LYS A 152 27.72 10.46 -2.16
C LYS A 152 26.71 9.80 -3.11
N LYS A 153 26.09 10.59 -3.99
CA LYS A 153 25.12 10.12 -4.97
C LYS A 153 25.68 9.01 -5.88
N ASP A 154 24.80 8.12 -6.32
CA ASP A 154 25.09 7.00 -7.24
C ASP A 154 26.06 5.94 -6.66
N THR A 155 26.18 5.88 -5.33
CA THR A 155 26.83 4.82 -4.59
C THR A 155 25.81 3.78 -4.10
N ARG A 156 26.13 3.07 -3.06
CA ARG A 156 25.19 2.17 -2.37
C ARG A 156 24.14 2.98 -1.61
N VAL A 157 22.89 2.51 -1.58
CA VAL A 157 21.81 3.07 -0.76
C VAL A 157 21.69 2.27 0.52
N LEU A 158 21.49 2.97 1.65
CA LEU A 158 21.25 2.41 2.97
C LEU A 158 19.89 2.89 3.48
N PHE A 159 19.25 2.06 4.30
CA PHE A 159 18.04 2.44 5.03
C PHE A 159 18.41 2.88 6.45
N PHE A 160 17.92 4.04 6.86
CA PHE A 160 18.13 4.62 8.19
C PHE A 160 16.79 4.68 8.92
N PRO A 161 16.56 3.83 9.94
CA PRO A 161 15.38 3.91 10.79
C PRO A 161 15.26 5.31 11.45
N ASN A 162 14.07 5.90 11.35
CA ASN A 162 13.78 7.22 11.93
C ASN A 162 12.26 7.35 12.10
N THR A 163 11.78 7.62 13.28
CA THR A 163 10.34 7.77 13.59
C THR A 163 9.66 8.89 12.81
N ASN A 164 10.42 9.91 12.37
CA ASN A 164 9.96 10.99 11.50
C ASN A 164 10.34 10.75 10.03
N GLY A 165 10.65 9.52 9.65
CA GLY A 165 10.97 9.13 8.29
C GLY A 165 9.76 9.26 7.35
N ARG A 166 10.06 9.33 6.06
CA ARG A 166 9.03 9.45 5.01
C ARG A 166 8.56 8.11 4.46
N PHE A 167 9.33 7.04 4.69
CA PHE A 167 9.04 5.70 4.23
C PHE A 167 8.52 4.82 5.36
N SER A 168 7.48 4.06 5.07
CA SER A 168 7.01 2.93 5.88
C SER A 168 7.37 1.65 5.11
N ILE A 169 8.10 0.74 5.75
CA ILE A 169 8.52 -0.52 5.13
C ILE A 169 8.20 -1.70 6.05
N THR A 170 7.86 -2.84 5.45
CA THR A 170 7.56 -4.09 6.16
C THR A 170 8.56 -5.20 5.87
N TRP A 171 9.41 -5.01 4.86
CA TRP A 171 10.42 -5.97 4.48
C TRP A 171 11.72 -5.28 4.09
N ILE A 172 12.82 -5.74 4.67
CA ILE A 172 14.20 -5.37 4.30
C ILE A 172 14.83 -6.59 3.65
N PRO A 173 15.20 -6.51 2.36
CA PRO A 173 15.80 -7.63 1.67
C PRO A 173 17.18 -7.99 2.23
N SER A 174 17.58 -9.24 2.06
CA SER A 174 18.92 -9.72 2.38
C SER A 174 20.02 -8.99 1.58
N SER A 175 21.24 -8.98 2.07
CA SER A 175 22.35 -8.19 1.49
C SER A 175 22.68 -8.53 0.03
N ASN A 176 22.39 -9.74 -0.43
CA ASN A 176 22.56 -10.20 -1.81
C ASN A 176 21.50 -9.60 -2.76
N ILE A 177 20.34 -9.23 -2.25
CA ILE A 177 19.26 -8.58 -3.02
C ILE A 177 19.46 -7.05 -3.03
N GLN A 178 19.96 -6.48 -1.93
CA GLN A 178 20.15 -5.03 -1.81
C GLN A 178 21.10 -4.47 -2.85
N ASN A 179 20.72 -3.34 -3.45
CA ASN A 179 21.54 -2.59 -4.40
C ASN A 179 22.00 -3.40 -5.62
N ASN A 180 21.22 -4.40 -6.01
CA ASN A 180 21.52 -5.19 -7.20
C ASN A 180 21.22 -4.39 -8.48
N ILE A 181 22.25 -3.84 -9.09
CA ILE A 181 22.15 -2.99 -10.29
C ILE A 181 23.01 -3.59 -11.40
N ILE A 182 22.45 -3.65 -12.60
CA ILE A 182 23.12 -4.10 -13.81
C ILE A 182 23.45 -2.87 -14.67
N ASN A 183 24.72 -2.63 -14.95
CA ASN A 183 25.12 -1.55 -15.84
C ASN A 183 25.33 -2.10 -17.27
N LYS A 184 24.62 -1.54 -18.24
CA LYS A 184 24.74 -1.89 -19.67
C LYS A 184 24.88 -0.60 -20.50
N ASN A 185 26.02 -0.42 -21.14
CA ASN A 185 26.30 0.73 -22.01
C ASN A 185 26.03 2.10 -21.32
N GLY A 186 26.42 2.23 -20.05
CA GLY A 186 26.26 3.46 -19.29
C GLY A 186 24.81 3.69 -18.74
N VAL A 187 23.89 2.77 -19.00
CA VAL A 187 22.53 2.80 -18.42
C VAL A 187 22.43 1.75 -17.33
N LYS A 188 21.90 2.16 -16.19
CA LYS A 188 21.65 1.30 -15.02
C LYS A 188 20.27 0.66 -15.11
N TYR A 189 20.21 -0.64 -14.86
CA TYR A 189 19.00 -1.47 -14.86
C TYR A 189 18.81 -2.14 -13.49
N PRO A 190 17.56 -2.41 -13.08
CA PRO A 190 17.29 -3.19 -11.88
C PRO A 190 17.75 -4.64 -12.08
N GLY A 191 18.40 -5.22 -11.07
CA GLY A 191 18.83 -6.61 -11.08
C GLY A 191 17.76 -7.57 -10.53
N ASN A 192 16.77 -7.04 -9.80
CA ASN A 192 15.74 -7.80 -9.10
C ASN A 192 14.33 -7.59 -9.72
N ASP A 193 14.27 -7.38 -11.01
CA ASP A 193 13.03 -7.16 -11.74
C ASP A 193 12.06 -8.37 -11.67
N HIS A 194 12.57 -9.54 -11.36
CA HIS A 194 11.81 -10.77 -11.13
C HIS A 194 11.18 -10.86 -9.73
N ILE A 195 11.69 -10.11 -8.73
CA ILE A 195 11.21 -10.17 -7.34
C ILE A 195 10.00 -9.25 -7.13
N GLY A 196 10.01 -8.06 -7.72
CA GLY A 196 8.94 -7.09 -7.51
C GLY A 196 9.06 -5.86 -8.40
N ALA A 197 8.19 -4.89 -8.14
CA ALA A 197 8.19 -3.61 -8.84
C ALA A 197 7.59 -2.50 -7.97
N PHE A 198 7.89 -1.27 -8.34
CA PHE A 198 7.30 -0.07 -7.76
C PHE A 198 6.25 0.53 -8.67
N GLY A 199 5.20 1.12 -8.06
CA GLY A 199 4.25 2.01 -8.71
C GLY A 199 4.35 3.40 -8.11
N CYS A 200 4.32 4.44 -8.94
CA CYS A 200 4.49 5.82 -8.48
C CYS A 200 3.49 6.77 -9.13
N ASP A 201 2.79 7.53 -8.30
CA ASP A 201 2.12 8.77 -8.69
C ASP A 201 3.00 9.96 -8.31
N SER A 202 3.48 10.68 -9.30
CA SER A 202 4.42 11.79 -9.12
C SER A 202 3.74 13.15 -9.28
N TYR A 203 4.42 14.21 -8.87
CA TYR A 203 4.03 15.59 -9.15
C TYR A 203 5.18 16.38 -9.76
N ASP A 204 4.87 17.35 -10.62
CA ASP A 204 5.86 18.12 -11.34
C ASP A 204 6.24 19.43 -10.67
N ILE A 205 5.35 20.04 -9.87
CA ILE A 205 5.53 21.37 -9.29
C ILE A 205 5.53 21.28 -7.76
N SER A 206 6.56 21.84 -7.13
CA SER A 206 6.73 21.82 -5.67
C SER A 206 5.74 22.74 -4.95
N GLY A 207 5.46 23.92 -5.52
CA GLY A 207 4.53 24.90 -4.95
C GLY A 207 3.13 24.78 -5.51
N THR A 208 2.13 25.02 -4.66
CA THR A 208 0.73 25.20 -5.06
C THR A 208 0.26 26.55 -4.53
N VAL A 209 -0.57 27.24 -5.29
CA VAL A 209 -1.09 28.56 -4.93
C VAL A 209 -1.84 28.55 -3.59
N ASP A 210 -2.47 27.41 -3.25
CA ASP A 210 -3.32 27.24 -2.06
C ASP A 210 -2.71 26.35 -0.98
N GLY A 211 -1.44 25.89 -1.11
CA GLY A 211 -0.82 24.95 -0.18
C GLY A 211 -1.45 23.53 -0.15
N LYS A 212 -2.45 23.25 -1.00
CA LYS A 212 -3.24 22.01 -1.06
C LYS A 212 -2.85 21.11 -2.23
N GLY A 213 -1.56 20.99 -2.56
CA GLY A 213 -1.10 20.10 -3.63
C GLY A 213 -1.23 18.62 -3.26
N SER A 214 -1.48 17.75 -4.26
CA SER A 214 -1.39 16.29 -4.12
C SER A 214 -0.03 15.87 -3.58
N ASN A 215 0.01 14.81 -2.79
CA ASN A 215 1.27 14.18 -2.37
C ASN A 215 1.93 13.46 -3.55
N GLY A 216 3.23 13.21 -3.44
CA GLY A 216 3.86 12.16 -4.19
C GLY A 216 3.63 10.82 -3.48
N SER A 217 3.36 9.78 -4.22
CA SER A 217 3.12 8.45 -3.66
C SER A 217 3.92 7.38 -4.38
N LEU A 218 4.51 6.46 -3.61
CA LEU A 218 5.27 5.32 -4.10
C LEU A 218 4.87 4.07 -3.31
N HIS A 219 4.55 3.00 -4.01
CA HIS A 219 4.32 1.69 -3.41
C HIS A 219 5.24 0.63 -4.02
N GLY A 220 5.79 -0.23 -3.18
CA GLY A 220 6.56 -1.40 -3.60
C GLY A 220 5.77 -2.67 -3.35
N LEU A 221 5.67 -3.53 -4.38
CA LEU A 221 4.98 -4.81 -4.33
C LEU A 221 5.92 -5.93 -4.78
N THR A 222 5.98 -7.02 -4.01
CA THR A 222 6.66 -8.24 -4.41
C THR A 222 5.75 -9.13 -5.25
N LYS A 223 6.37 -9.94 -6.11
CA LYS A 223 5.72 -11.02 -6.86
C LYS A 223 5.89 -12.35 -6.12
N PHE A 224 5.22 -13.38 -6.59
CA PHE A 224 5.62 -14.73 -6.26
C PHE A 224 6.96 -15.03 -6.96
N SER A 225 8.00 -15.29 -6.16
CA SER A 225 9.35 -15.59 -6.63
C SER A 225 9.97 -16.70 -5.78
N MET A 226 11.10 -17.25 -6.22
CA MET A 226 11.88 -18.23 -5.46
C MET A 226 12.91 -17.60 -4.52
N GLU A 227 12.94 -16.28 -4.48
CA GLU A 227 13.82 -15.49 -3.59
C GLU A 227 13.22 -15.37 -2.17
N ASP A 228 14.05 -14.97 -1.22
CA ASP A 228 13.65 -14.68 0.16
C ASP A 228 12.88 -13.34 0.23
N ALA A 229 11.69 -13.34 -0.37
CA ALA A 229 10.79 -12.21 -0.40
C ALA A 229 9.35 -12.68 -0.13
N PRO A 230 8.58 -12.00 0.72
CA PRO A 230 7.19 -12.35 0.97
C PRO A 230 6.40 -12.23 -0.35
N PRO A 231 5.64 -13.26 -0.78
CA PRO A 231 4.95 -13.25 -2.05
C PRO A 231 3.73 -12.32 -2.03
N ASN A 232 3.49 -11.62 -3.13
CA ASN A 232 2.32 -10.75 -3.33
C ASN A 232 2.09 -9.75 -2.18
N HIS A 233 3.19 -9.20 -1.65
CA HIS A 233 3.20 -8.38 -0.44
C HIS A 233 3.57 -6.93 -0.76
N PHE A 234 2.76 -5.97 -0.31
CA PHE A 234 3.17 -4.57 -0.30
C PHE A 234 4.20 -4.35 0.79
N PHE A 235 5.44 -4.12 0.40
CA PHE A 235 6.57 -4.00 1.33
C PHE A 235 6.99 -2.56 1.61
N LEU A 236 6.52 -1.59 0.82
CA LEU A 236 6.88 -0.19 0.98
C LEU A 236 5.71 0.72 0.64
N GLU A 237 5.46 1.69 1.51
CA GLU A 237 4.59 2.84 1.32
C GLU A 237 5.39 4.13 1.54
N TYR A 238 5.23 5.08 0.62
CA TYR A 238 5.65 6.47 0.76
C TYR A 238 4.52 7.36 0.27
N ILE A 239 3.98 8.19 1.15
CA ILE A 239 2.94 9.18 0.84
C ILE A 239 3.38 10.48 1.50
N CYS A 240 4.03 11.35 0.74
CA CYS A 240 4.60 12.56 1.27
C CYS A 240 4.76 13.64 0.18
N ARG A 241 4.72 14.90 0.60
CA ARG A 241 5.08 16.03 -0.24
C ARG A 241 6.24 16.77 0.41
N PRO A 242 7.50 16.39 0.12
CA PRO A 242 8.67 17.09 0.61
C PRO A 242 8.75 18.51 0.05
N GLN A 243 9.64 19.31 0.62
CA GLN A 243 9.79 20.73 0.31
C GLN A 243 10.04 21.02 -1.17
N THR A 244 10.74 20.12 -1.88
CA THR A 244 10.95 20.22 -3.31
C THR A 244 10.65 18.91 -4.03
N ALA A 245 10.25 18.98 -5.31
CA ALA A 245 9.98 17.80 -6.12
C ALA A 245 11.27 16.98 -6.35
N GLU A 246 12.43 17.61 -6.37
CA GLU A 246 13.72 16.94 -6.51
C GLU A 246 14.05 16.03 -5.33
N ILE A 247 13.64 16.41 -4.10
CA ILE A 247 13.76 15.52 -2.92
C ILE A 247 12.92 14.27 -3.12
N PHE A 248 11.67 14.43 -3.58
CA PHE A 248 10.81 13.30 -3.89
C PHE A 248 11.41 12.40 -4.97
N PHE A 249 11.93 12.98 -6.05
CA PHE A 249 12.54 12.19 -7.13
C PHE A 249 13.79 11.42 -6.68
N GLU A 250 14.59 12.02 -5.81
CA GLU A 250 15.76 11.35 -5.23
C GLU A 250 15.34 10.24 -4.26
N ASP A 251 14.30 10.46 -3.43
CA ASP A 251 13.74 9.45 -2.53
C ASP A 251 13.24 8.23 -3.32
N VAL A 252 12.46 8.45 -4.39
CA VAL A 252 11.97 7.38 -5.27
C VAL A 252 13.12 6.62 -5.93
N LEU A 253 14.15 7.34 -6.42
CA LEU A 253 15.32 6.72 -7.02
C LEU A 253 16.07 5.85 -6.01
N MET A 254 16.31 6.36 -4.81
CA MET A 254 17.00 5.60 -3.76
C MET A 254 16.22 4.33 -3.36
N ALA A 255 14.90 4.40 -3.25
CA ALA A 255 14.10 3.22 -2.98
C ALA A 255 14.24 2.16 -4.09
N CYS A 256 14.13 2.57 -5.36
CA CYS A 256 14.32 1.68 -6.50
C CYS A 256 15.72 1.05 -6.53
N VAL A 257 16.75 1.82 -6.21
CA VAL A 257 18.15 1.36 -6.17
C VAL A 257 18.37 0.38 -5.01
N PHE A 258 17.87 0.70 -3.81
CA PHE A 258 18.03 -0.16 -2.63
C PHE A 258 17.44 -1.56 -2.86
N TYR A 259 16.24 -1.63 -3.40
CA TYR A 259 15.58 -2.90 -3.71
C TYR A 259 16.03 -3.51 -5.05
N GLY A 260 16.71 -2.75 -5.90
CA GLY A 260 17.10 -3.20 -7.24
C GLY A 260 15.89 -3.53 -8.14
N MET A 261 14.74 -2.87 -7.92
CA MET A 261 13.46 -3.16 -8.58
C MET A 261 13.03 -2.04 -9.52
N PRO A 262 12.31 -2.36 -10.62
CA PRO A 262 11.84 -1.39 -11.60
C PRO A 262 10.65 -0.57 -11.09
N LEU A 263 10.38 0.56 -11.77
CA LEU A 263 9.33 1.51 -11.47
C LEU A 263 8.37 1.67 -12.66
N LEU A 264 7.07 1.56 -12.41
CA LEU A 264 6.01 2.05 -13.31
C LEU A 264 5.44 3.34 -12.74
N ALA A 265 5.61 4.44 -13.45
CA ALA A 265 5.09 5.74 -13.04
C ALA A 265 4.17 6.33 -14.09
N GLU A 266 3.28 7.25 -13.67
CA GLU A 266 2.51 8.05 -14.62
C GLU A 266 3.45 8.93 -15.46
N ASN A 267 3.22 8.96 -16.78
CA ASN A 267 4.00 9.81 -17.68
C ASN A 267 3.29 11.13 -18.05
N ASN A 268 2.10 11.37 -17.53
CA ASN A 268 1.40 12.66 -17.65
C ASN A 268 2.16 13.78 -16.91
N LYS A 269 2.95 13.40 -15.89
CA LYS A 269 3.84 14.26 -15.12
C LYS A 269 5.28 13.73 -15.28
N PRO A 270 5.97 14.04 -16.37
CA PRO A 270 7.15 13.30 -16.82
C PRO A 270 8.46 13.68 -16.12
N ARG A 271 8.48 14.70 -15.23
CA ARG A 271 9.73 15.20 -14.62
C ARG A 271 10.50 14.11 -13.85
N LEU A 272 9.81 13.25 -13.11
CA LEU A 272 10.43 12.10 -12.43
C LEU A 272 11.15 11.18 -13.42
N LEU A 273 10.48 10.83 -14.51
CA LEU A 273 11.03 9.93 -15.53
C LEU A 273 12.23 10.54 -16.28
N TYR A 274 12.18 11.83 -16.58
CA TYR A 274 13.32 12.57 -17.10
C TYR A 274 14.46 12.67 -16.07
N TYR A 275 14.15 12.77 -14.78
CA TYR A 275 15.14 12.73 -13.72
C TYR A 275 15.89 11.39 -13.73
N PHE A 276 15.19 10.27 -13.79
CA PHE A 276 15.78 8.94 -13.89
C PHE A 276 16.68 8.82 -15.14
N LYS A 277 16.18 9.28 -16.29
CA LYS A 277 16.95 9.26 -17.53
C LYS A 277 18.26 10.07 -17.41
N ARG A 278 18.19 11.31 -16.93
CA ARG A 278 19.37 12.19 -16.76
C ARG A 278 20.40 11.63 -15.78
N ARG A 279 19.94 10.89 -14.76
CA ARG A 279 20.80 10.23 -13.78
C ARG A 279 21.36 8.87 -14.28
N GLY A 280 21.05 8.45 -15.49
CA GLY A 280 21.49 7.17 -16.05
C GLY A 280 20.70 5.95 -15.59
N TYR A 281 19.52 6.15 -14.96
CA TYR A 281 18.64 5.09 -14.45
C TYR A 281 17.40 4.86 -15.34
N ARG A 282 17.45 5.23 -16.63
CA ARG A 282 16.35 4.97 -17.57
C ARG A 282 15.91 3.50 -17.56
N GLY A 283 16.83 2.58 -17.33
CA GLY A 283 16.52 1.13 -17.28
C GLY A 283 15.61 0.72 -16.15
N PHE A 284 15.47 1.53 -15.09
CA PHE A 284 14.52 1.29 -14.00
C PHE A 284 13.08 1.65 -14.36
N SER A 285 12.86 2.57 -15.31
CA SER A 285 11.52 2.96 -15.74
C SER A 285 10.92 1.95 -16.71
N ILE A 286 9.84 1.26 -16.29
CA ILE A 286 9.10 0.32 -17.12
C ILE A 286 8.35 1.09 -18.21
N ASN A 287 8.33 0.56 -19.42
CA ASN A 287 7.40 1.03 -20.44
C ASN A 287 5.99 0.54 -20.13
N ARG A 288 4.99 1.24 -20.65
CA ARG A 288 3.60 0.82 -20.43
C ARG A 288 3.38 -0.66 -20.84
N PRO A 289 2.80 -1.46 -19.91
CA PRO A 289 2.77 -2.90 -20.09
C PRO A 289 1.72 -3.39 -21.12
N ASP A 290 0.70 -2.57 -21.40
CA ASP A 290 -0.40 -2.89 -22.31
C ASP A 290 -0.05 -2.78 -23.80
N LYS A 291 1.15 -2.27 -24.15
CA LYS A 291 1.59 -2.10 -25.53
C LYS A 291 2.92 -2.79 -25.83
N ILE A 292 2.98 -3.40 -27.00
CA ILE A 292 4.24 -3.91 -27.55
C ILE A 292 5.19 -2.73 -27.83
N TYR A 293 6.48 -2.89 -27.52
CA TYR A 293 7.51 -1.86 -27.63
C TYR A 293 7.50 -1.11 -28.98
N ASN A 294 7.28 -1.82 -30.10
CA ASN A 294 7.25 -1.22 -31.44
C ASN A 294 6.08 -0.23 -31.65
N LYS A 295 4.99 -0.39 -30.89
CA LYS A 295 3.81 0.49 -30.94
C LYS A 295 3.86 1.66 -29.97
N LEU A 296 4.94 1.79 -29.19
CA LEU A 296 5.14 2.91 -28.29
C LEU A 296 5.53 4.17 -29.06
N SER A 297 5.08 5.33 -28.57
CA SER A 297 5.54 6.63 -29.06
C SER A 297 7.04 6.85 -28.77
N ILE A 298 7.64 7.83 -29.43
CA ILE A 298 9.03 8.18 -29.21
C ILE A 298 9.27 8.57 -27.75
N THR A 299 8.38 9.36 -27.17
CA THR A 299 8.46 9.78 -25.76
C THR A 299 8.34 8.60 -24.80
N GLU A 300 7.38 7.69 -25.04
CA GLU A 300 7.23 6.47 -24.22
C GLU A 300 8.49 5.57 -24.28
N LYS A 301 9.13 5.45 -25.44
CA LYS A 301 10.42 4.73 -25.57
C LYS A 301 11.54 5.44 -24.82
N GLU A 302 11.52 6.78 -24.86
CA GLU A 302 12.56 7.62 -24.27
C GLU A 302 12.56 7.59 -22.74
N ILE A 303 11.41 7.75 -22.09
CA ILE A 303 11.29 7.88 -20.63
C ILE A 303 10.57 6.74 -19.94
N GLY A 304 9.73 5.97 -20.63
CA GLY A 304 8.87 4.93 -20.06
C GLY A 304 7.59 5.49 -19.46
N GLY A 305 7.05 4.76 -18.48
CA GLY A 305 5.81 5.11 -17.79
C GLY A 305 4.54 4.77 -18.56
N ILE A 306 3.39 5.09 -17.96
CA ILE A 306 2.06 4.83 -18.50
C ILE A 306 1.22 6.11 -18.46
N PRO A 307 0.49 6.47 -19.54
CA PRO A 307 -0.48 7.56 -19.49
C PRO A 307 -1.73 7.11 -18.72
N ASN A 308 -2.11 7.84 -17.69
CA ASN A 308 -3.25 7.50 -16.85
C ASN A 308 -4.49 8.33 -17.20
N SER A 309 -4.64 8.72 -18.46
CA SER A 309 -5.70 9.60 -18.95
C SER A 309 -6.80 8.86 -19.73
N SER A 310 -6.53 7.69 -20.33
CA SER A 310 -7.52 6.93 -21.06
C SER A 310 -8.43 6.14 -20.13
N GLU A 311 -9.70 6.01 -20.49
CA GLU A 311 -10.69 5.26 -19.71
C GLU A 311 -10.31 3.79 -19.55
N ASP A 312 -9.82 3.16 -20.61
CA ASP A 312 -9.35 1.76 -20.58
C ASP A 312 -8.25 1.53 -19.53
N ILE A 313 -7.30 2.47 -19.41
CA ILE A 313 -6.21 2.37 -18.41
C ILE A 313 -6.76 2.58 -17.00
N LYS A 314 -7.70 3.51 -16.83
CA LYS A 314 -8.34 3.75 -15.53
C LYS A 314 -9.10 2.51 -15.06
N GLN A 315 -9.86 1.87 -15.94
CA GLN A 315 -10.58 0.65 -15.62
C GLN A 315 -9.63 -0.52 -15.37
N ALA A 316 -8.60 -0.70 -16.19
CA ALA A 316 -7.59 -1.73 -15.97
C ALA A 316 -6.85 -1.55 -14.64
N HIS A 317 -6.57 -0.31 -14.25
CA HIS A 317 -5.98 0.04 -12.96
C HIS A 317 -6.92 -0.31 -11.80
N ALA A 318 -8.20 0.09 -11.89
CA ALA A 318 -9.19 -0.21 -10.86
C ALA A 318 -9.40 -1.72 -10.70
N ALA A 319 -9.55 -2.46 -11.82
CA ALA A 319 -9.68 -3.92 -11.81
C ALA A 319 -8.44 -4.62 -11.23
N ALA A 320 -7.23 -4.07 -11.41
CA ALA A 320 -6.01 -4.60 -10.81
C ALA A 320 -6.03 -4.46 -9.28
N VAL A 321 -6.46 -3.32 -8.75
CA VAL A 321 -6.61 -3.09 -7.31
C VAL A 321 -7.71 -3.97 -6.73
N GLU A 322 -8.88 -4.04 -7.37
CA GLU A 322 -10.00 -4.89 -6.97
C GLU A 322 -9.56 -6.36 -6.87
N SER A 323 -8.92 -6.88 -7.92
CA SER A 323 -8.39 -8.25 -7.91
C SER A 323 -7.38 -8.50 -6.81
N TYR A 324 -6.53 -7.53 -6.50
CA TYR A 324 -5.59 -7.65 -5.39
C TYR A 324 -6.30 -7.70 -4.04
N ILE A 325 -7.28 -6.83 -3.81
CA ILE A 325 -8.08 -6.81 -2.58
C ILE A 325 -8.79 -8.15 -2.38
N GLU A 326 -9.44 -8.67 -3.42
CA GLU A 326 -10.16 -9.94 -3.33
C GLU A 326 -9.27 -11.13 -2.98
N ASN A 327 -8.02 -11.14 -3.43
CA ASN A 327 -7.13 -12.30 -3.26
C ASN A 327 -6.15 -12.19 -2.08
N TYR A 328 -5.82 -10.97 -1.61
CA TYR A 328 -4.69 -10.77 -0.70
C TYR A 328 -4.99 -9.83 0.48
N VAL A 329 -6.23 -9.38 0.67
CA VAL A 329 -6.61 -8.43 1.72
C VAL A 329 -7.76 -9.01 2.55
N GLY A 330 -7.78 -8.67 3.83
CA GLY A 330 -8.79 -9.12 4.78
C GLY A 330 -8.63 -10.58 5.18
N GLU A 331 -9.71 -11.18 5.62
CA GLU A 331 -9.74 -12.60 6.00
C GLU A 331 -9.62 -13.49 4.76
N LEU A 332 -8.65 -14.38 4.78
CA LEU A 332 -8.37 -15.39 3.77
C LEU A 332 -8.69 -16.78 4.37
N THR A 333 -8.65 -17.83 3.54
CA THR A 333 -9.05 -19.19 3.95
C THR A 333 -8.25 -19.74 5.14
N GLU A 334 -6.98 -19.37 5.28
CA GLU A 334 -6.08 -19.91 6.32
C GLU A 334 -5.42 -18.81 7.19
N ASP A 335 -5.44 -17.54 6.76
CA ASP A 335 -4.76 -16.43 7.45
C ASP A 335 -5.35 -15.09 7.00
N TYR A 336 -4.84 -13.99 7.55
CA TYR A 336 -5.15 -12.64 7.11
C TYR A 336 -4.19 -12.14 6.02
N GLY A 337 -4.68 -11.20 5.22
CA GLY A 337 -3.89 -10.55 4.19
C GLY A 337 -2.68 -9.78 4.75
N ASN A 338 -1.71 -9.52 3.87
CA ASN A 338 -0.42 -8.91 4.22
C ASN A 338 -0.34 -7.40 3.92
N MET A 339 -1.46 -6.72 3.75
CA MET A 339 -1.50 -5.28 3.52
C MET A 339 -1.52 -4.52 4.85
N TYR A 340 -0.34 -4.06 5.30
CA TYR A 340 -0.20 -3.42 6.62
C TYR A 340 -0.30 -1.89 6.59
N PHE A 341 -0.35 -1.25 5.42
CA PHE A 341 -0.32 0.20 5.27
C PHE A 341 -1.72 0.81 5.42
N GLN A 342 -1.98 1.36 6.59
CA GLN A 342 -3.26 1.95 6.98
C GLN A 342 -3.75 3.04 6.02
N LYS A 343 -2.86 3.97 5.63
CA LYS A 343 -3.24 5.08 4.75
C LYS A 343 -3.69 4.61 3.37
N THR A 344 -3.07 3.55 2.85
CA THR A 344 -3.45 2.97 1.56
C THR A 344 -4.79 2.24 1.65
N LEU A 345 -5.03 1.48 2.74
CA LEU A 345 -6.33 0.83 2.98
C LEU A 345 -7.46 1.86 3.10
N GLU A 346 -7.25 2.96 3.83
CA GLU A 346 -8.22 4.05 3.94
C GLU A 346 -8.47 4.78 2.61
N ASP A 347 -7.45 4.90 1.76
CA ASP A 347 -7.59 5.51 0.45
C ASP A 347 -8.35 4.58 -0.51
N TRP A 348 -8.09 3.27 -0.46
CA TRP A 348 -8.87 2.28 -1.20
C TRP A 348 -10.35 2.28 -0.79
N ALA A 349 -10.64 2.38 0.51
CA ALA A 349 -12.01 2.42 1.02
C ALA A 349 -12.82 3.61 0.46
N LYS A 350 -12.15 4.72 0.16
CA LYS A 350 -12.77 5.97 -0.33
C LYS A 350 -12.61 6.20 -1.82
N PHE A 351 -11.98 5.27 -2.53
CA PHE A 351 -11.62 5.47 -3.92
C PHE A 351 -12.83 5.69 -4.81
N ASN A 352 -12.77 6.77 -5.59
CA ASN A 352 -13.75 7.11 -6.60
C ASN A 352 -13.08 7.28 -7.96
N ILE A 353 -13.44 6.43 -8.91
CA ILE A 353 -12.86 6.42 -10.26
C ILE A 353 -13.07 7.75 -11.02
N ASN A 354 -14.14 8.47 -10.70
CA ASN A 354 -14.45 9.76 -11.33
C ASN A 354 -13.67 10.93 -10.71
N ASN A 355 -13.09 10.75 -9.51
CA ASN A 355 -12.34 11.79 -8.79
C ASN A 355 -10.98 11.29 -8.29
N ARG A 356 -10.19 10.75 -9.21
CA ARG A 356 -8.90 10.09 -8.91
C ARG A 356 -7.82 11.01 -8.35
N THR A 357 -7.94 12.32 -8.55
CA THR A 357 -6.91 13.31 -8.16
C THR A 357 -6.71 13.44 -6.64
N LYS A 358 -7.57 12.82 -5.84
CA LYS A 358 -7.49 12.82 -4.38
C LYS A 358 -6.97 11.49 -3.80
N HIS A 359 -6.64 10.53 -4.66
CA HIS A 359 -6.33 9.14 -4.29
C HIS A 359 -4.92 8.74 -4.71
N ASP A 360 -3.92 9.50 -4.24
CA ASP A 360 -2.50 9.31 -4.62
C ASP A 360 -2.01 7.90 -4.24
N ALA A 361 -2.44 7.35 -3.08
CA ALA A 361 -2.07 6.01 -2.63
C ALA A 361 -2.69 4.90 -3.50
N THR A 362 -3.96 5.05 -3.86
CA THR A 362 -4.64 4.10 -4.76
C THR A 362 -3.99 4.08 -6.13
N ILE A 363 -3.63 5.26 -6.67
CA ILE A 363 -2.98 5.35 -7.98
C ILE A 363 -1.62 4.63 -7.97
N SER A 364 -0.76 4.93 -7.02
CA SER A 364 0.58 4.33 -6.96
C SER A 364 0.54 2.84 -6.63
N SER A 365 -0.33 2.40 -5.71
CA SER A 365 -0.47 0.96 -5.40
C SER A 365 -1.01 0.16 -6.59
N GLY A 366 -2.00 0.68 -7.32
CA GLY A 366 -2.51 0.05 -8.53
C GLY A 366 -1.46 -0.04 -9.64
N LEU A 367 -0.61 0.99 -9.80
CA LEU A 367 0.52 0.94 -10.74
C LEU A 367 1.55 -0.12 -10.33
N ALA A 368 1.81 -0.32 -9.02
CA ALA A 368 2.68 -1.40 -8.54
C ALA A 368 2.09 -2.78 -8.89
N ILE A 369 0.78 -2.98 -8.69
CA ILE A 369 0.09 -4.22 -9.06
C ILE A 369 0.18 -4.46 -10.58
N MET A 370 -0.12 -3.44 -11.40
CA MET A 370 -0.01 -3.55 -12.86
C MET A 370 1.41 -3.89 -13.31
N ALA A 371 2.44 -3.31 -12.67
CA ALA A 371 3.84 -3.61 -12.96
C ALA A 371 4.22 -5.05 -12.60
N CYS A 372 3.55 -5.65 -11.61
CA CYS A 372 3.79 -7.02 -11.16
C CYS A 372 2.99 -8.08 -11.90
N ASN A 373 1.95 -7.72 -12.66
CA ASN A 373 1.12 -8.67 -13.40
C ASN A 373 1.92 -9.47 -14.43
N LYS A 374 1.71 -10.79 -14.46
CA LYS A 374 2.47 -11.72 -15.33
C LYS A 374 2.36 -11.38 -16.82
N GLY A 375 1.23 -10.85 -17.29
CA GLY A 375 1.02 -10.46 -18.68
C GLY A 375 1.85 -9.25 -19.11
N ASN A 376 2.28 -8.44 -18.15
CA ASN A 376 2.95 -7.16 -18.36
C ASN A 376 4.45 -7.23 -18.11
N TYR A 377 4.92 -8.34 -17.56
CA TYR A 377 6.29 -8.50 -17.14
C TYR A 377 6.93 -9.71 -17.82
N THR A 378 7.83 -9.45 -18.76
CA THR A 378 8.70 -10.50 -19.29
C THR A 378 10.00 -10.45 -18.48
N PRO A 379 10.33 -11.47 -17.66
CA PRO A 379 11.58 -11.51 -16.93
C PRO A 379 12.74 -11.35 -17.91
N VAL A 380 13.60 -10.37 -17.67
CA VAL A 380 14.79 -10.13 -18.52
C VAL A 380 15.83 -11.23 -18.35
N ASN A 381 15.74 -12.03 -17.30
CA ASN A 381 16.45 -13.30 -17.21
C ASN A 381 15.80 -14.36 -18.12
N LYS A 382 15.88 -14.11 -19.42
CA LYS A 382 16.25 -15.24 -20.26
C LYS A 382 17.63 -15.62 -19.77
N GLN A 383 17.71 -16.58 -18.81
CA GLN A 383 18.85 -17.48 -18.83
C GLN A 383 19.08 -17.72 -20.31
N LYS A 384 20.29 -17.40 -20.82
CA LYS A 384 20.72 -17.95 -22.08
C LYS A 384 20.43 -19.42 -21.88
N ILE A 385 19.33 -19.89 -22.44
CA ILE A 385 19.21 -21.30 -22.72
C ILE A 385 20.46 -21.50 -23.56
N LEU A 386 21.50 -22.01 -22.93
CA LEU A 386 22.56 -22.66 -23.64
C LEU A 386 21.76 -23.61 -24.51
N LYS A 387 21.57 -23.24 -25.79
CA LYS A 387 21.18 -24.18 -26.80
C LYS A 387 22.33 -25.16 -26.76
N VAL A 388 22.16 -26.19 -25.92
CA VAL A 388 22.92 -27.39 -26.07
C VAL A 388 22.44 -27.89 -27.42
N SER A 389 23.12 -27.46 -28.44
CA SER A 389 23.08 -28.10 -29.74
C SER A 389 23.60 -29.50 -29.45
N LEU A 390 22.68 -30.40 -29.16
CA LEU A 390 22.92 -31.81 -29.34
C LEU A 390 23.14 -31.96 -30.84
N GLY A 391 24.34 -31.58 -31.28
CA GLY A 391 24.77 -31.82 -32.65
C GLY A 391 24.75 -33.31 -32.85
N LEU A 392 23.78 -33.78 -33.60
CA LEU A 392 23.83 -35.13 -34.15
C LEU A 392 25.12 -35.23 -34.95
N LYS A 393 26.12 -35.87 -34.38
CA LYS A 393 27.38 -36.17 -35.05
C LYS A 393 27.09 -37.30 -36.03
N LYS A 394 27.21 -37.01 -37.31
CA LYS A 394 27.14 -38.03 -38.36
C LYS A 394 28.55 -38.50 -38.64
N TYR A 395 28.79 -39.79 -38.53
CA TYR A 395 30.04 -40.38 -39.01
C TYR A 395 30.04 -40.39 -40.52
N ASN A 396 31.05 -39.82 -41.09
CA ASN A 396 31.34 -39.99 -42.54
C ASN A 396 31.92 -41.36 -42.80
N ASN A 397 31.81 -41.84 -44.01
CA ASN A 397 32.34 -43.17 -44.43
C ASN A 397 33.86 -43.36 -44.22
N GLU A 398 34.56 -42.29 -43.84
CA GLU A 398 36.01 -42.26 -43.54
C GLU A 398 36.32 -42.24 -42.02
N GLY A 399 35.33 -42.39 -41.15
CA GLY A 399 35.51 -42.41 -39.69
C GLY A 399 35.77 -41.05 -39.03
N SER A 400 35.69 -39.95 -39.77
CA SER A 400 35.81 -38.58 -39.20
C SER A 400 34.48 -38.02 -38.71
N LEU A 401 34.52 -37.29 -37.60
CA LEU A 401 33.36 -36.58 -37.04
C LEU A 401 33.16 -35.23 -37.67
N SER A 402 32.07 -35.02 -38.42
CA SER A 402 31.69 -33.71 -38.90
C SER A 402 30.56 -33.12 -38.04
N GLN A 403 30.70 -31.84 -37.70
CA GLN A 403 29.64 -31.09 -37.01
C GLN A 403 28.68 -30.57 -38.07
N ILE A 404 27.41 -30.98 -37.97
CA ILE A 404 26.33 -30.36 -38.77
C ILE A 404 25.90 -29.11 -38.04
N ILE A 405 26.33 -27.97 -38.52
CA ILE A 405 25.83 -26.66 -38.10
C ILE A 405 24.55 -26.42 -38.93
N LYS A 406 23.42 -26.31 -38.26
CA LYS A 406 22.21 -25.68 -38.78
C LYS A 406 21.96 -24.40 -38.07
#